data_82b86332cf9c130cef9635e3799eeee2
#
_entry.id   82b86332cf9c130cef9635e3799eeee2
#
_cell.length_a   1.000
_cell.length_b   1.000
_cell.length_c   1.000
_cell.angle_alpha   90.00
_cell.angle_beta   90.00
_cell.angle_gamma   90.00
#
_symmetry.space_group_name_H-M   'P 1'
#
loop_
_entity.id
_entity.type
_entity.pdbx_description
1 polymer ?
#
loop_
_entity_poly.entity_id
_entity_poly.type
_entity_poly.pdbx_seq_one_letter_code
_entity_poly.pdbx_strand_id
1 'polypeptide(L)'
;MQMTKELEKRLKLMQRFNQVMGDKRYTCTKIYNDKIFVHNDIMYATDAHIFVTAANLTDQKDFSFFKCSNKKFEYLDSGDKEVKEVKEASGDGKTFERLLQQFNYTTVSF
;
A
#
# COMPACT_ATOMS: atom_id res chain seq x y z
N MET A 1 -6.27 -14.04 7.63
CA MET A 1 -7.20 -13.06 7.01
C MET A 1 -7.93 -13.72 5.86
N GLN A 2 -9.21 -13.51 5.75
CA GLN A 2 -10.01 -14.10 4.70
C GLN A 2 -10.10 -13.17 3.49
N MET A 3 -9.76 -13.68 2.31
CA MET A 3 -9.85 -12.92 1.07
C MET A 3 -11.27 -12.97 0.54
N THR A 4 -12.00 -11.86 0.68
CA THR A 4 -13.34 -11.74 0.12
C THR A 4 -13.27 -11.33 -1.36
N LYS A 5 -14.37 -11.57 -2.10
CA LYS A 5 -14.45 -11.15 -3.51
C LYS A 5 -14.32 -9.64 -3.66
N GLU A 6 -14.91 -8.89 -2.73
CA GLU A 6 -14.83 -7.43 -2.72
C GLU A 6 -13.41 -6.94 -2.49
N LEU A 7 -12.70 -7.53 -1.53
CA LEU A 7 -11.31 -7.21 -1.25
C LEU A 7 -10.42 -7.52 -2.46
N GLU A 8 -10.59 -8.70 -3.05
CA GLU A 8 -9.81 -9.09 -4.24
C GLU A 8 -10.03 -8.13 -5.40
N LYS A 9 -11.28 -7.74 -5.65
CA LYS A 9 -11.62 -6.77 -6.70
C LYS A 9 -10.95 -5.42 -6.45
N ARG A 10 -10.95 -4.96 -5.18
CA ARG A 10 -10.31 -3.71 -4.78
C ARG A 10 -8.80 -3.76 -5.00
N LEU A 11 -8.17 -4.87 -4.62
CA LEU A 11 -6.74 -5.06 -4.80
C LEU A 11 -6.35 -5.04 -6.29
N LYS A 12 -7.13 -5.68 -7.14
CA LYS A 12 -6.89 -5.66 -8.60
C LYS A 12 -6.97 -4.26 -9.17
N LEU A 13 -7.92 -3.45 -8.73
CA LEU A 13 -8.03 -2.05 -9.17
C LEU A 13 -6.84 -1.22 -8.70
N MET A 14 -6.45 -1.37 -7.44
CA MET A 14 -5.32 -0.64 -6.88
C MET A 14 -4.00 -1.06 -7.52
N GLN A 15 -3.85 -2.34 -7.87
CA GLN A 15 -2.66 -2.83 -8.55
C GLN A 15 -2.44 -2.15 -9.90
N ARG A 16 -3.50 -1.83 -10.63
CA ARG A 16 -3.38 -1.11 -11.90
C ARG A 16 -2.72 0.25 -11.71
N PHE A 17 -3.09 0.98 -10.67
CA PHE A 17 -2.46 2.25 -10.35
C PHE A 17 -1.00 2.07 -9.93
N ASN A 18 -0.74 1.05 -9.14
CA ASN A 18 0.62 0.74 -8.69
C ASN A 18 1.56 0.44 -9.88
N GLN A 19 1.06 -0.23 -10.91
CA GLN A 19 1.85 -0.56 -12.11
C GLN A 19 2.18 0.67 -12.96
N VAL A 20 1.33 1.68 -12.96
CA VAL A 20 1.55 2.93 -13.72
C VAL A 20 2.31 3.96 -12.90
N MET A 21 2.27 3.86 -11.59
CA MET A 21 2.98 4.76 -10.70
C MET A 21 4.43 4.34 -10.56
N GLY A 22 5.28 5.31 -10.41
CA GLY A 22 6.66 5.08 -10.03
C GLY A 22 7.59 4.86 -11.22
N ASP A 23 8.63 5.63 -11.23
CA ASP A 23 9.74 5.40 -12.14
C ASP A 23 10.69 4.42 -11.47
N LYS A 24 10.82 3.23 -12.06
CA LYS A 24 11.65 2.15 -11.52
C LYS A 24 13.13 2.52 -11.43
N ARG A 25 13.54 3.62 -12.03
CA ARG A 25 14.92 4.12 -11.94
C ARG A 25 15.24 4.73 -10.57
N TYR A 26 14.25 5.14 -9.81
CA TYR A 26 14.47 5.76 -8.50
C TYR A 26 14.41 4.72 -7.39
N THR A 27 15.46 4.68 -6.57
CA THR A 27 15.56 3.71 -5.46
C THR A 27 14.47 3.91 -4.40
N CYS A 28 14.00 5.14 -4.23
CA CYS A 28 12.94 5.44 -3.26
C CYS A 28 11.61 4.78 -3.61
N THR A 29 11.39 4.43 -4.88
CA THR A 29 10.15 3.77 -5.28
C THR A 29 10.14 2.27 -5.00
N LYS A 30 11.30 1.65 -4.77
CA LYS A 30 11.39 0.21 -4.51
C LYS A 30 10.65 -0.22 -3.25
N ILE A 31 10.58 0.63 -2.24
CA ILE A 31 9.87 0.36 -1.00
C ILE A 31 8.36 0.23 -1.26
N TYR A 32 7.87 0.96 -2.23
CA TYR A 32 6.43 1.10 -2.50
C TYR A 32 5.93 0.24 -3.66
N ASN A 33 6.83 -0.13 -4.57
CA ASN A 33 6.47 -0.92 -5.75
C ASN A 33 5.94 -2.29 -5.36
N ASP A 34 4.94 -2.75 -6.09
CA ASP A 34 4.33 -4.06 -5.94
C ASP A 34 3.71 -4.30 -4.56
N LYS A 35 3.39 -3.22 -3.84
CA LYS A 35 2.78 -3.31 -2.51
C LYS A 35 1.53 -2.46 -2.43
N ILE A 36 0.51 -3.00 -1.77
CA ILE A 36 -0.67 -2.25 -1.38
C ILE A 36 -0.71 -2.27 0.14
N PHE A 37 -0.56 -1.10 0.74
CA PHE A 37 -0.43 -0.95 2.18
C PHE A 37 -1.79 -0.91 2.87
N VAL A 38 -1.81 -1.41 4.09
CA VAL A 38 -2.97 -1.37 4.97
C VAL A 38 -2.53 -0.71 6.27
N HIS A 39 -3.22 0.34 6.68
CA HIS A 39 -2.95 1.00 7.95
C HIS A 39 -4.20 1.72 8.43
N ASN A 40 -4.65 1.40 9.64
CA ASN A 40 -5.87 1.93 10.23
C ASN A 40 -7.10 1.68 9.33
N ASP A 41 -7.77 2.73 8.92
CA ASP A 41 -9.02 2.63 8.17
C ASP A 41 -8.85 2.73 6.67
N ILE A 42 -7.61 2.75 6.18
CA ILE A 42 -7.32 2.92 4.76
C ILE A 42 -6.39 1.84 4.21
N MET A 43 -6.58 1.58 2.92
CA MET A 43 -5.60 0.89 2.08
C MET A 43 -5.04 1.91 1.10
N TYR A 44 -3.75 1.81 0.77
CA TYR A 44 -3.16 2.77 -0.16
C TYR A 44 -2.04 2.16 -0.98
N ALA A 45 -1.92 2.67 -2.20
CA ALA A 45 -0.80 2.43 -3.09
C ALA A 45 -0.11 3.76 -3.35
N THR A 46 1.21 3.76 -3.41
CA THR A 46 1.96 5.01 -3.58
C THR A 46 3.29 4.78 -4.28
N ASP A 47 3.79 5.83 -4.91
CA ASP A 47 5.17 5.93 -5.40
C ASP A 47 5.96 7.02 -4.68
N ALA A 48 5.48 7.47 -3.53
CA ALA A 48 5.97 8.58 -2.73
C ALA A 48 5.54 9.96 -3.24
N HIS A 49 4.95 10.05 -4.42
CA HIS A 49 4.48 11.33 -5.00
C HIS A 49 2.96 11.35 -5.15
N ILE A 50 2.37 10.21 -5.43
CA ILE A 50 0.93 10.05 -5.64
C ILE A 50 0.43 8.98 -4.67
N PHE A 51 -0.75 9.22 -4.09
CA PHE A 51 -1.43 8.25 -3.26
C PHE A 51 -2.77 7.90 -3.88
N VAL A 52 -3.03 6.61 -4.00
CA VAL A 52 -4.35 6.08 -4.30
C VAL A 52 -4.85 5.43 -3.03
N THR A 53 -5.95 5.93 -2.48
CA THR A 53 -6.49 5.43 -1.22
C THR A 53 -7.85 4.79 -1.40
N ALA A 54 -8.16 3.87 -0.52
CA ALA A 54 -9.45 3.20 -0.48
C ALA A 54 -9.75 2.83 0.98
N ALA A 55 -11.02 2.56 1.27
CA ALA A 55 -11.39 2.08 2.58
C ALA A 55 -10.74 0.72 2.86
N ASN A 56 -10.31 0.52 4.10
CA ASN A 56 -9.75 -0.76 4.52
C ASN A 56 -10.86 -1.82 4.60
N LEU A 57 -10.83 -2.76 3.69
CA LEU A 57 -11.77 -3.87 3.63
C LEU A 57 -11.28 -5.10 4.40
N THR A 58 -10.13 -5.00 5.04
CA THR A 58 -9.58 -6.07 5.87
C THR A 58 -10.01 -5.91 7.33
N ASP A 59 -9.79 -6.95 8.12
CA ASP A 59 -9.95 -6.91 9.57
C ASP A 59 -8.69 -6.44 10.29
N GLN A 60 -7.63 -6.10 9.54
CA GLN A 60 -6.34 -5.68 10.08
C GLN A 60 -6.21 -4.17 10.07
N LYS A 61 -5.68 -3.62 11.15
CA LYS A 61 -5.47 -2.17 11.29
C LYS A 61 -4.01 -1.79 11.46
N ASP A 62 -3.18 -2.73 11.86
CA ASP A 62 -1.75 -2.50 11.99
C ASP A 62 -1.10 -2.34 10.63
N PHE A 63 0.00 -1.60 10.59
CA PHE A 63 0.78 -1.42 9.36
C PHE A 63 1.16 -2.78 8.77
N SER A 64 0.69 -3.02 7.56
CA SER A 64 0.90 -4.27 6.85
C SER A 64 0.74 -4.02 5.36
N PHE A 65 0.98 -5.01 4.52
CA PHE A 65 0.75 -4.83 3.10
C PHE A 65 0.48 -6.13 2.38
N PHE A 66 -0.12 -5.98 1.19
CA PHE A 66 -0.23 -7.06 0.21
C PHE A 66 0.90 -6.93 -0.79
N LYS A 67 1.65 -8.01 -1.00
CA LYS A 67 2.58 -8.12 -2.11
C LYS A 67 1.82 -8.53 -3.37
N CYS A 68 2.03 -7.78 -4.44
CA CYS A 68 1.35 -7.99 -5.70
C CYS A 68 2.34 -8.53 -6.72
N SER A 69 2.17 -9.78 -7.16
CA SER A 69 2.98 -10.35 -8.22
C SER A 69 2.13 -11.25 -9.11
N ASN A 70 2.24 -11.07 -10.45
CA ASN A 70 1.56 -11.91 -11.43
C ASN A 70 0.08 -12.15 -11.13
N LYS A 71 -0.66 -11.09 -10.77
CA LYS A 71 -2.09 -11.14 -10.42
C LYS A 71 -2.39 -11.90 -9.13
N LYS A 72 -1.37 -12.22 -8.35
CA LYS A 72 -1.52 -12.83 -7.03
C LYS A 72 -1.26 -11.79 -5.95
N PHE A 73 -1.99 -11.91 -4.86
CA PHE A 73 -1.85 -11.02 -3.71
C PHE A 73 -1.50 -11.85 -2.49
N GLU A 74 -0.34 -11.57 -1.92
CA GLU A 74 0.11 -12.21 -0.70
C GLU A 74 0.05 -11.21 0.44
N TYR A 75 -0.75 -11.51 1.46
CA TYR A 75 -0.83 -10.64 2.63
C TYR A 75 0.31 -10.96 3.59
N LEU A 76 1.03 -9.91 3.99
CA LEU A 76 2.09 -9.97 4.99
C LEU A 76 1.67 -9.12 6.18
N ASP A 77 1.48 -9.75 7.33
CA ASP A 77 1.01 -9.07 8.54
C ASP A 77 2.11 -8.26 9.23
N SER A 78 1.74 -7.54 10.27
CA SER A 78 2.66 -6.67 11.02
C SER A 78 3.80 -7.42 11.72
N GLY A 79 3.66 -8.73 11.90
CA GLY A 79 4.71 -9.58 12.47
C GLY A 79 5.74 -10.07 11.47
N ASP A 80 5.47 -9.91 10.18
CA ASP A 80 6.37 -10.36 9.13
C ASP A 80 7.65 -9.51 9.09
N LYS A 81 8.78 -10.17 8.87
CA LYS A 81 10.09 -9.51 8.81
C LYS A 81 10.15 -8.45 7.73
N GLU A 82 9.63 -8.75 6.54
CA GLU A 82 9.62 -7.82 5.42
C GLU A 82 8.77 -6.57 5.72
N VAL A 83 7.64 -6.77 6.37
CA VAL A 83 6.78 -5.65 6.81
C VAL A 83 7.51 -4.77 7.82
N LYS A 84 8.21 -5.36 8.78
CA LYS A 84 9.00 -4.60 9.75
C LYS A 84 10.12 -3.81 9.09
N GLU A 85 10.81 -4.40 8.11
CA GLU A 85 11.87 -3.73 7.36
C GLU A 85 11.34 -2.53 6.57
N VAL A 86 10.21 -2.69 5.89
CA VAL A 86 9.59 -1.59 5.13
C VAL A 86 9.09 -0.51 6.08
N LYS A 87 8.49 -0.87 7.19
CA LYS A 87 8.04 0.08 8.21
C LYS A 87 9.20 0.92 8.74
N GLU A 88 10.31 0.27 9.07
CA GLU A 88 11.50 0.94 9.55
C GLU A 88 12.08 1.88 8.49
N ALA A 89 12.20 1.41 7.26
CA ALA A 89 12.70 2.21 6.13
C ALA A 89 11.81 3.43 5.83
N SER A 90 10.52 3.34 6.13
CA SER A 90 9.57 4.44 5.95
C SER A 90 9.38 5.31 7.20
N GLY A 91 10.30 5.21 8.19
CA GLY A 91 10.22 6.00 9.41
C GLY A 91 9.05 5.61 10.30
N ASP A 92 8.81 4.31 10.49
CA ASP A 92 7.73 3.75 11.29
C ASP A 92 6.33 4.17 10.83
N GLY A 93 6.17 4.36 9.52
CA GLY A 93 4.92 4.79 8.93
C GLY A 93 4.69 6.30 9.01
N LYS A 94 5.54 7.03 9.70
CA LYS A 94 5.41 8.49 9.83
C LYS A 94 5.59 9.22 8.51
N THR A 95 6.42 8.68 7.63
CA THR A 95 6.59 9.24 6.28
C THR A 95 5.29 9.22 5.52
N PHE A 96 4.54 8.12 5.60
CA PHE A 96 3.24 8.02 4.96
C PHE A 96 2.23 9.00 5.56
N GLU A 97 2.19 9.12 6.88
CA GLU A 97 1.31 10.07 7.55
C GLU A 97 1.63 11.51 7.18
N ARG A 98 2.92 11.86 7.09
CA ARG A 98 3.35 13.20 6.65
C ARG A 98 2.95 13.46 5.21
N LEU A 99 3.17 12.50 4.33
CA LEU A 99 2.79 12.63 2.93
C LEU A 99 1.28 12.78 2.79
N LEU A 100 0.51 12.04 3.56
CA LEU A 100 -0.94 12.16 3.59
C LEU A 100 -1.42 13.52 4.09
N GLN A 101 -0.64 14.21 4.94
CA GLN A 101 -0.99 15.51 5.48
C GLN A 101 -0.47 16.68 4.64
N GLN A 102 0.70 16.53 4.01
CA GLN A 102 1.38 17.63 3.33
C GLN A 102 0.98 17.82 1.87
N PHE A 103 0.50 16.78 1.21
CA PHE A 103 0.20 16.85 -0.21
C PHE A 103 -1.30 16.77 -0.45
N ASN A 104 -1.79 17.73 -1.24
CA ASN A 104 -3.08 17.59 -1.90
C ASN A 104 -2.92 16.52 -2.99
N TYR A 105 -2.93 15.29 -2.57
CA TYR A 105 -2.83 14.18 -3.50
C TYR A 105 -4.20 13.89 -4.10
N THR A 106 -4.15 13.35 -5.28
CA THR A 106 -5.38 12.90 -5.92
C THR A 106 -5.87 11.67 -5.19
N THR A 107 -6.93 11.84 -4.40
CA THR A 107 -7.60 10.72 -3.77
C THR A 107 -8.56 10.11 -4.78
N VAL A 108 -8.25 8.91 -5.24
CA VAL A 108 -9.22 8.12 -5.98
C VAL A 108 -9.97 7.29 -4.96
N SER A 109 -11.21 7.67 -4.71
CA SER A 109 -12.08 6.93 -3.81
C SER A 109 -12.79 5.83 -4.61
N PHE A 110 -12.57 4.62 -4.21
CA PHE A 110 -13.29 3.48 -4.75
C PHE A 110 -14.48 3.13 -3.89
#